data_f75d88263ff2ab10fbaee79d0d2beb8e
#
_entry.id   f75d88263ff2ab10fbaee79d0d2beb8e
#
_cell.length_a   1.000
_cell.length_b   1.000
_cell.length_c   1.000
_cell.angle_alpha   90.00
_cell.angle_beta   90.00
_cell.angle_gamma   90.00
#
_symmetry.space_group_name_H-M   'P 1'
#
loop_
_entity.id
_entity.type
_entity.pdbx_description
1 polymer ?
#
loop_
_entity_poly.entity_id
_entity_poly.type
_entity_poly.pdbx_seq_one_letter_code
_entity_poly.pdbx_strand_id
1 'polypeptide(L)'
;MSYEAFAYYYDSLMDQNFYNDYIQFINEHVKDYQTVLELGCGTGEIAIRLAHLGKQVCATDISKDMLEVAKYKCIDFKVDVMLSRIDMCDFAVDSQLDLILCLCDSLNYVIDLKNVKQVFENTYNALKKVDHLFLILILCIKWKQF
;
A
#
# COMPACT_ATOMS: atom_id res chain seq x y z
N MET A 1 6.49 -20.25 -13.81
CA MET A 1 7.30 -19.42 -12.87
C MET A 1 6.58 -19.49 -11.53
N SER A 2 7.26 -19.90 -10.49
CA SER A 2 6.65 -19.87 -9.15
C SER A 2 6.40 -18.40 -8.75
N TYR A 3 5.41 -18.15 -7.90
CA TYR A 3 5.10 -16.82 -7.40
C TYR A 3 6.31 -16.18 -6.68
N GLU A 4 7.14 -17.00 -6.03
CA GLU A 4 8.42 -16.59 -5.45
C GLU A 4 9.37 -15.94 -6.48
N ALA A 5 9.59 -16.61 -7.61
CA ALA A 5 10.45 -16.05 -8.67
C ALA A 5 9.89 -14.75 -9.23
N PHE A 6 8.57 -14.60 -9.33
CA PHE A 6 7.93 -13.39 -9.79
C PHE A 6 8.16 -12.22 -8.82
N ALA A 7 8.03 -12.44 -7.50
CA ALA A 7 8.24 -11.39 -6.50
C ALA A 7 9.66 -10.79 -6.56
N TYR A 8 10.68 -11.62 -6.80
CA TYR A 8 12.08 -11.15 -6.95
C TYR A 8 12.30 -10.30 -8.20
N TYR A 9 11.60 -10.62 -9.30
CA TYR A 9 11.76 -9.89 -10.56
C TYR A 9 10.80 -8.72 -10.71
N TYR A 10 9.79 -8.63 -9.84
CA TYR A 10 8.73 -7.63 -9.94
C TYR A 10 9.27 -6.21 -9.99
N ASP A 11 10.19 -5.86 -9.10
CA ASP A 11 10.77 -4.51 -9.04
C ASP A 11 11.59 -4.15 -10.28
N SER A 12 12.20 -5.14 -10.94
CA SER A 12 12.95 -4.91 -12.18
C SER A 12 12.04 -4.61 -13.38
N LEU A 13 10.76 -4.97 -13.28
CA LEU A 13 9.75 -4.71 -14.31
C LEU A 13 9.04 -3.37 -14.13
N MET A 14 9.19 -2.75 -12.95
CA MET A 14 8.52 -1.51 -12.58
C MET A 14 9.46 -0.31 -12.75
N ASP A 15 8.93 0.79 -13.28
CA ASP A 15 9.65 2.05 -13.34
C ASP A 15 9.74 2.67 -11.93
N GLN A 16 10.95 2.89 -11.45
CA GLN A 16 11.20 3.50 -10.14
C GLN A 16 10.68 4.95 -10.05
N ASN A 17 10.62 5.67 -11.17
CA ASN A 17 10.05 7.02 -11.22
C ASN A 17 8.56 7.02 -10.87
N PHE A 18 7.85 5.98 -11.28
CA PHE A 18 6.43 5.80 -10.97
C PHE A 18 6.14 5.80 -9.46
N TYR A 19 7.00 5.16 -8.67
CA TYR A 19 6.87 5.18 -7.21
C TYR A 19 7.18 6.56 -6.62
N ASN A 20 8.16 7.27 -7.17
CA ASN A 20 8.48 8.63 -6.73
C ASN A 20 7.33 9.60 -7.04
N ASP A 21 6.68 9.45 -8.18
CA ASP A 21 5.51 10.26 -8.56
C ASP A 21 4.34 10.03 -7.57
N TYR A 22 4.12 8.81 -7.10
CA TYR A 22 3.15 8.54 -6.04
C TYR A 22 3.48 9.26 -4.74
N ILE A 23 4.73 9.19 -4.30
CA ILE A 23 5.16 9.87 -3.07
C ILE A 23 4.98 11.39 -3.19
N GLN A 24 5.37 11.96 -4.33
CA GLN A 24 5.16 13.37 -4.59
C GLN A 24 3.67 13.74 -4.53
N PHE A 25 2.83 12.99 -5.23
CA PHE A 25 1.38 13.20 -5.22
C PHE A 25 0.79 13.14 -3.81
N ILE A 26 1.17 12.14 -3.02
CA ILE A 26 0.72 12.01 -1.63
C ILE A 26 1.10 13.26 -0.83
N ASN A 27 2.35 13.70 -0.88
CA ASN A 27 2.84 14.84 -0.12
C ASN A 27 2.26 16.20 -0.58
N GLU A 28 1.85 16.31 -1.83
CA GLU A 28 1.17 17.50 -2.34
C GLU A 28 -0.28 17.60 -1.85
N HIS A 29 -0.97 16.47 -1.70
CA HIS A 29 -2.41 16.44 -1.42
C HIS A 29 -2.76 16.13 0.05
N VAL A 30 -1.88 15.43 0.76
CA VAL A 30 -2.10 15.07 2.17
C VAL A 30 -1.08 15.78 3.05
N LYS A 31 -1.55 16.63 3.96
CA LYS A 31 -0.71 17.35 4.91
C LYS A 31 -0.81 16.73 6.31
N ASP A 32 0.23 16.89 7.09
CA ASP A 32 0.24 16.57 8.52
C ASP A 32 -0.13 15.12 8.88
N TYR A 33 0.22 14.16 8.01
CA TYR A 33 0.05 12.74 8.30
C TYR A 33 1.33 12.12 8.87
N GLN A 34 1.16 11.17 9.79
CA GLN A 34 2.27 10.45 10.44
C GLN A 34 2.10 8.94 10.35
N THR A 35 0.89 8.43 10.60
CA THR A 35 0.60 7.00 10.60
C THR A 35 -0.06 6.57 9.30
N VAL A 36 0.55 5.57 8.65
CA VAL A 36 0.15 5.10 7.32
C VAL A 36 -0.08 3.59 7.32
N LEU A 37 -1.19 3.16 6.73
CA LEU A 37 -1.43 1.77 6.36
C LEU A 37 -1.42 1.65 4.84
N GLU A 38 -0.61 0.74 4.31
CA GLU A 38 -0.63 0.37 2.89
C GLU A 38 -1.25 -1.01 2.72
N LEU A 39 -2.32 -1.07 1.92
CA LEU A 39 -3.02 -2.29 1.54
C LEU A 39 -2.50 -2.76 0.18
N GLY A 40 -2.07 -4.01 0.08
CA GLY A 40 -1.50 -4.55 -1.13
C GLY A 40 -0.13 -3.94 -1.45
N CYS A 41 0.78 -3.94 -0.48
CA CYS A 41 2.08 -3.26 -0.59
C CYS A 41 3.06 -3.92 -1.56
N GLY A 42 2.80 -5.15 -2.01
CA GLY A 42 3.73 -5.91 -2.83
C GLY A 42 5.11 -6.04 -2.17
N THR A 43 6.13 -5.67 -2.90
CA THR A 43 7.53 -5.69 -2.43
C THR A 43 7.93 -4.49 -1.55
N GLY A 44 6.97 -3.64 -1.16
CA GLY A 44 7.16 -2.58 -0.17
C GLY A 44 7.78 -1.28 -0.67
N GLU A 45 7.79 -1.01 -1.98
CA GLU A 45 8.43 0.17 -2.57
C GLU A 45 7.90 1.49 -2.02
N ILE A 46 6.59 1.64 -1.90
CA ILE A 46 5.96 2.85 -1.36
C ILE A 46 6.20 2.94 0.15
N ALA A 47 5.98 1.84 0.88
CA ALA A 47 6.17 1.78 2.33
C ALA A 47 7.60 2.18 2.74
N ILE A 48 8.62 1.67 2.03
CA ILE A 48 10.03 1.99 2.29
C ILE A 48 10.31 3.48 2.08
N ARG A 49 9.80 4.08 1.00
CA ARG A 49 9.96 5.50 0.73
C ARG A 49 9.29 6.38 1.79
N LEU A 50 8.10 6.01 2.24
CA LEU A 50 7.41 6.73 3.32
C LEU A 50 8.14 6.59 4.65
N ALA A 51 8.68 5.41 4.96
CA ALA A 51 9.49 5.20 6.16
C ALA A 51 10.79 6.03 6.13
N HIS A 52 11.44 6.19 4.97
CA HIS A 52 12.57 7.11 4.80
C HIS A 52 12.20 8.58 5.05
N LEU A 53 10.95 8.97 4.83
CA LEU A 53 10.42 10.30 5.16
C LEU A 53 10.01 10.42 6.64
N GLY A 54 10.31 9.42 7.47
CA GLY A 54 10.03 9.41 8.90
C GLY A 54 8.57 9.07 9.25
N LYS A 55 7.80 8.50 8.31
CA LYS A 55 6.43 8.05 8.57
C LYS A 55 6.42 6.71 9.30
N GLN A 56 5.42 6.50 10.15
CA GLN A 56 5.14 5.21 10.78
C GLN A 56 4.26 4.39 9.85
N VAL A 57 4.84 3.38 9.22
CA VAL A 57 4.18 2.62 8.15
C VAL A 57 3.91 1.19 8.58
N CYS A 58 2.66 0.77 8.44
CA CYS A 58 2.26 -0.63 8.39
C CYS A 58 1.95 -0.97 6.93
N ALA A 59 2.68 -1.93 6.37
CA ALA A 59 2.49 -2.38 5.00
C ALA A 59 1.96 -3.82 4.99
N THR A 60 0.89 -4.04 4.26
CA THR A 60 0.18 -5.33 4.25
C THR A 60 0.02 -5.86 2.84
N ASP A 61 0.08 -7.16 2.72
CA ASP A 61 -0.21 -7.89 1.49
C ASP A 61 -0.78 -9.27 1.81
N ILE A 62 -1.53 -9.85 0.91
CA ILE A 62 -2.02 -11.23 1.05
C ILE A 62 -0.93 -12.25 0.68
N SER A 63 0.02 -11.85 -0.17
CA SER A 63 1.12 -12.66 -0.65
C SER A 63 2.28 -12.70 0.35
N LYS A 64 2.55 -13.90 0.89
CA LYS A 64 3.71 -14.13 1.74
C LYS A 64 5.03 -13.85 1.01
N ASP A 65 5.13 -14.23 -0.26
CA ASP A 65 6.33 -14.09 -1.07
C ASP A 65 6.68 -12.61 -1.30
N MET A 66 5.68 -11.78 -1.56
CA MET A 66 5.85 -10.32 -1.65
C MET A 66 6.37 -9.73 -0.34
N LEU A 67 5.78 -10.14 0.79
CA LEU A 67 6.19 -9.66 2.11
C LEU A 67 7.61 -10.13 2.49
N GLU A 68 8.05 -11.29 2.07
CA GLU A 68 9.44 -11.75 2.26
C GLU A 68 10.42 -10.83 1.52
N VAL A 69 10.14 -10.50 0.26
CA VAL A 69 10.97 -9.54 -0.50
C VAL A 69 10.95 -8.17 0.17
N ALA A 70 9.78 -7.68 0.57
CA ALA A 70 9.65 -6.41 1.29
C ALA A 70 10.49 -6.39 2.58
N LYS A 71 10.49 -7.48 3.34
CA LYS A 71 11.28 -7.62 4.56
C LYS A 71 12.79 -7.49 4.30
N TYR A 72 13.32 -8.20 3.29
CA TYR A 72 14.74 -8.09 2.92
C TYR A 72 15.09 -6.67 2.51
N LYS A 73 14.23 -6.01 1.72
CA LYS A 73 14.43 -4.63 1.30
C LYS A 73 14.43 -3.66 2.49
N CYS A 74 13.53 -3.82 3.45
CA CYS A 74 13.52 -3.00 4.66
C CYS A 74 14.85 -3.11 5.44
N ILE A 75 15.44 -4.32 5.52
CA ILE A 75 16.74 -4.55 6.14
C ILE A 75 17.84 -3.83 5.35
N ASP A 76 17.89 -4.02 4.04
CA ASP A 76 18.90 -3.43 3.16
C ASP A 76 18.86 -1.90 3.18
N PHE A 77 17.67 -1.33 3.16
CA PHE A 77 17.46 0.13 3.22
C PHE A 77 17.47 0.69 4.64
N LYS A 78 17.61 -0.16 5.67
CA LYS A 78 17.66 0.24 7.10
C LYS A 78 16.47 1.10 7.52
N VAL A 79 15.28 0.69 7.12
CA VAL A 79 14.01 1.32 7.51
C VAL A 79 13.18 0.39 8.38
N ASP A 80 12.38 0.98 9.26
CA ASP A 80 11.42 0.27 10.09
C ASP A 80 10.02 0.37 9.47
N VAL A 81 9.53 -0.75 8.97
CA VAL A 81 8.18 -0.91 8.42
C VAL A 81 7.55 -2.14 9.07
N MET A 82 6.40 -1.97 9.66
CA MET A 82 5.61 -3.10 10.15
C MET A 82 5.01 -3.86 8.95
N LEU A 83 5.45 -5.09 8.75
CA LEU A 83 4.93 -5.95 7.67
C LEU A 83 3.94 -6.95 8.23
N SER A 84 2.76 -7.05 7.62
CA SER A 84 1.73 -7.98 8.07
C SER A 84 0.99 -8.62 6.90
N ARG A 85 0.75 -9.93 7.00
CA ARG A 85 -0.07 -10.65 6.02
C ARG A 85 -1.54 -10.46 6.34
N ILE A 86 -2.22 -9.63 5.56
CA ILE A 86 -3.62 -9.26 5.78
C ILE A 86 -4.36 -9.25 4.45
N ASP A 87 -5.59 -9.79 4.46
CA ASP A 87 -6.57 -9.59 3.40
C ASP A 87 -7.24 -8.21 3.61
N MET A 88 -7.21 -7.34 2.59
CA MET A 88 -7.82 -6.02 2.68
C MET A 88 -9.35 -6.06 2.87
N CYS A 89 -9.98 -7.19 2.58
CA CYS A 89 -11.41 -7.40 2.82
C CYS A 89 -11.72 -7.70 4.31
N ASP A 90 -10.70 -8.07 5.10
CA ASP A 90 -10.87 -8.50 6.48
C ASP A 90 -9.75 -7.94 7.36
N PHE A 91 -9.83 -6.67 7.72
CA PHE A 91 -8.90 -6.07 8.66
C PHE A 91 -9.61 -5.09 9.62
N ALA A 92 -9.00 -4.95 10.78
CA ALA A 92 -9.32 -3.91 11.76
C ALA A 92 -8.01 -3.37 12.35
N VAL A 93 -8.06 -2.16 12.88
CA VAL A 93 -6.93 -1.51 13.52
C VAL A 93 -7.27 -1.16 14.98
N ASP A 94 -6.27 -1.23 15.86
CA ASP A 94 -6.44 -0.90 17.27
C ASP A 94 -6.53 0.61 17.52
N SER A 95 -5.95 1.40 16.63
CA SER A 95 -5.99 2.86 16.66
C SER A 95 -6.21 3.43 15.26
N GLN A 96 -6.93 4.55 15.20
CA GLN A 96 -7.19 5.21 13.94
C GLN A 96 -5.93 5.80 13.32
N LEU A 97 -5.85 5.75 12.00
CA LEU A 97 -4.71 6.13 11.17
C LEU A 97 -4.95 7.45 10.44
N ASP A 98 -3.85 8.14 10.11
CA ASP A 98 -3.92 9.40 9.35
C ASP A 98 -4.15 9.16 7.85
N LEU A 99 -3.57 8.08 7.30
CA LEU A 99 -3.59 7.79 5.88
C LEU A 99 -3.68 6.29 5.62
N ILE A 100 -4.53 5.89 4.69
CA ILE A 100 -4.58 4.53 4.16
C ILE A 100 -4.40 4.59 2.65
N LEU A 101 -3.49 3.78 2.14
CA LEU A 101 -3.14 3.68 0.74
C LEU A 101 -3.52 2.31 0.18
N CYS A 102 -4.05 2.29 -1.03
CA CYS A 102 -4.22 1.09 -1.84
C CYS A 102 -3.85 1.47 -3.27
N LEU A 103 -2.63 1.14 -3.68
CA LEU A 103 -2.00 1.63 -4.90
C LEU A 103 -1.67 0.48 -5.87
N CYS A 104 -1.20 0.81 -7.06
CA CYS A 104 -0.68 -0.14 -8.04
C CYS A 104 -1.68 -1.26 -8.38
N ASP A 105 -2.93 -0.91 -8.62
CA ASP A 105 -4.01 -1.82 -9.04
C ASP A 105 -4.38 -2.93 -8.02
N SER A 106 -3.90 -2.85 -6.78
CA SER A 106 -4.15 -3.87 -5.76
C SER A 106 -5.64 -4.13 -5.52
N LEU A 107 -6.49 -3.10 -5.58
CA LEU A 107 -7.93 -3.25 -5.43
C LEU A 107 -8.56 -4.06 -6.58
N ASN A 108 -7.95 -4.08 -7.77
CA ASN A 108 -8.48 -4.80 -8.92
C ASN A 108 -8.46 -6.33 -8.74
N TYR A 109 -7.72 -6.84 -7.77
CA TYR A 109 -7.75 -8.26 -7.39
C TYR A 109 -8.99 -8.63 -6.55
N VAL A 110 -9.71 -7.63 -6.03
CA VAL A 110 -10.97 -7.82 -5.31
C VAL A 110 -12.12 -7.77 -6.33
N ILE A 111 -12.51 -8.95 -6.84
CA ILE A 111 -13.46 -9.06 -7.97
C ILE A 111 -14.94 -9.05 -7.55
N ASP A 112 -15.24 -9.30 -6.28
CA ASP A 112 -16.61 -9.31 -5.76
C ASP A 112 -16.96 -7.92 -5.20
N LEU A 113 -18.06 -7.35 -5.69
CA LEU A 113 -18.56 -6.04 -5.26
C LEU A 113 -18.82 -5.97 -3.74
N LYS A 114 -19.27 -7.06 -3.14
CA LYS A 114 -19.47 -7.14 -1.69
C LYS A 114 -18.15 -6.97 -0.94
N ASN A 115 -17.09 -7.61 -1.44
CA ASN A 115 -15.75 -7.52 -0.87
C ASN A 115 -15.14 -6.13 -1.08
N VAL A 116 -15.36 -5.51 -2.23
CA VAL A 116 -14.95 -4.12 -2.47
C VAL A 116 -15.62 -3.17 -1.47
N LYS A 117 -16.92 -3.34 -1.24
CA LYS A 117 -17.65 -2.57 -0.22
C LYS A 117 -17.04 -2.76 1.17
N GLN A 118 -16.67 -4.00 1.52
CA GLN A 118 -16.05 -4.31 2.80
C GLN A 118 -14.69 -3.64 2.97
N VAL A 119 -13.87 -3.56 1.91
CA VAL A 119 -12.60 -2.80 1.92
C VAL A 119 -12.85 -1.34 2.27
N PHE A 120 -13.85 -0.70 1.65
CA PHE A 120 -14.20 0.69 1.94
C PHE A 120 -14.71 0.89 3.37
N GLU A 121 -15.55 -0.01 3.87
CA GLU A 121 -16.06 0.05 5.24
C GLU A 121 -14.93 -0.12 6.27
N ASN A 122 -14.05 -1.10 6.07
CA ASN A 122 -12.88 -1.31 6.94
C ASN A 122 -11.96 -0.08 6.94
N THR A 123 -11.70 0.50 5.77
CA THR A 123 -10.89 1.70 5.61
C THR A 123 -11.51 2.90 6.30
N TYR A 124 -12.80 3.14 6.12
CA TYR A 124 -13.53 4.22 6.76
C TYR A 124 -13.45 4.14 8.29
N ASN A 125 -13.61 2.93 8.84
CA ASN A 125 -13.54 2.72 10.29
C ASN A 125 -12.11 2.88 10.86
N ALA A 126 -11.09 2.61 10.03
CA ALA A 126 -9.68 2.68 10.41
C ALA A 126 -9.11 4.10 10.33
N LEU A 127 -9.72 5.01 9.58
CA LEU A 127 -9.25 6.39 9.42
C LEU A 127 -9.72 7.29 10.58
N LYS A 128 -8.86 8.22 10.97
CA LYS A 128 -9.25 9.31 11.88
C LYS A 128 -10.39 10.11 11.27
N LYS A 129 -11.35 10.48 12.10
CA LYS A 129 -12.40 11.44 11.75
C LYS A 129 -11.78 12.85 11.73
N VAL A 130 -11.25 13.23 10.58
CA VAL A 130 -10.87 14.60 10.29
C VAL A 130 -11.85 15.12 9.25
N ASP A 131 -12.02 16.44 9.14
CA ASP A 131 -12.95 17.09 8.20
C ASP A 131 -12.68 16.75 6.72
N HIS A 132 -11.61 16.00 6.43
CA HIS A 132 -11.24 15.55 5.10
C HIS A 132 -10.83 14.08 5.14
N LEU A 133 -11.70 13.23 4.61
CA LEU A 133 -11.42 11.82 4.34
C LEU A 133 -10.56 11.76 3.07
N PHE A 134 -9.24 11.53 3.20
CA PHE A 134 -8.39 11.22 2.05
C PHE A 134 -8.18 9.72 1.92
N LEU A 135 -9.09 9.08 1.20
CA LEU A 135 -8.86 7.77 0.63
C LEU A 135 -8.23 7.99 -0.76
N ILE A 136 -6.92 7.80 -0.88
CA ILE A 136 -6.28 7.80 -2.19
C ILE A 136 -6.38 6.39 -2.75
N LEU A 137 -7.50 6.11 -3.40
CA LEU A 137 -7.67 5.00 -4.33
C LEU A 137 -7.20 5.50 -5.69
N ILE A 138 -5.93 5.30 -6.01
CA ILE A 138 -5.46 5.52 -7.36
C ILE A 138 -5.76 4.23 -8.13
N LEU A 139 -6.92 4.20 -8.75
CA LEU A 139 -7.22 3.23 -9.80
C LEU A 139 -6.40 3.65 -11.03
N CYS A 140 -5.21 3.10 -11.18
CA CYS A 140 -4.50 3.15 -12.45
C CYS A 140 -5.23 2.25 -13.45
N ILE A 141 -6.32 2.74 -14.03
CA ILE A 141 -6.88 2.14 -15.23
C ILE A 141 -5.92 2.48 -16.35
N LYS A 142 -4.97 1.60 -16.62
CA LYS A 142 -4.27 1.63 -17.91
C LYS A 142 -5.31 1.28 -18.98
N TRP A 143 -5.94 2.30 -19.54
CA TRP A 143 -6.59 2.13 -20.82
C TRP A 143 -5.48 1.78 -21.81
N LYS A 144 -5.37 0.50 -22.14
CA LYS A 144 -4.72 0.13 -23.40
C LYS A 144 -5.62 0.70 -24.47
N GLN A 145 -5.19 1.80 -25.10
CA GLN A 145 -5.70 2.16 -26.42
C GLN A 145 -5.31 1.00 -27.34
N PHE A 146 -6.32 0.28 -27.77
CA PHE A 146 -6.20 -0.59 -28.91
C PHE A 146 -6.21 0.25 -30.18
#